data_bdd7ee597952dc0b76ca418cea4946f4
#
_entry.id   bdd7ee597952dc0b76ca418cea4946f4
#
_cell.length_a   1.000
_cell.length_b   1.000
_cell.length_c   1.000
_cell.angle_alpha   90.00
_cell.angle_beta   90.00
_cell.angle_gamma   90.00
#
_symmetry.space_group_name_H-M   'P 1'
#
loop_
_entity.id
_entity.type
_entity.pdbx_description
1 polymer ?
#
loop_
_entity_poly.entity_id
_entity_poly.type
_entity_poly.pdbx_seq_one_letter_code
_entity_poly.pdbx_strand_id
1 'polypeptide(L)'
;VIIFMKLYKLFFSIFLIIVMDKVHGQSLEKPWSFSVNSNIINLQGENAAKGLNFGGPAIGISKHISSGISLGTQFSLGNANNLTDPNLPFKYNSLDGFVKVNILSSYFIPHIIAGYGFSKFSDGIDRSGFFPSTETSRTFFGGLGFSFPINEGLAINLQSTYRNMNENDGFDHFQHFAGLSYNFGSGDSDKDGVPDKKDKCPDVSGLKEYGGCPDTDGDSIIDKEDKCPEIPGIIELNGCKDSDNDGISDPEDTCPEEAGAIEMNGCPDSDGDNISDIEDECINQVGPIENKGCPWPDSDGDGINDK
;
A
#
# COMPACT_ATOMS: atom_id res chain seq x y z
N VAL A 1 14.49 -46.94 -4.34
CA VAL A 1 14.91 -45.70 -5.01
C VAL A 1 13.81 -45.21 -5.96
N ILE A 2 13.26 -46.06 -6.85
CA ILE A 2 12.24 -45.67 -7.86
C ILE A 2 10.91 -45.23 -7.23
N ILE A 3 10.50 -45.84 -6.12
CA ILE A 3 9.26 -45.45 -5.39
C ILE A 3 9.43 -44.08 -4.72
N PHE A 4 10.57 -43.77 -4.13
CA PHE A 4 10.87 -42.48 -3.51
C PHE A 4 10.89 -41.34 -4.55
N MET A 5 11.45 -41.57 -5.75
CA MET A 5 11.46 -40.60 -6.83
C MET A 5 10.04 -40.34 -7.41
N LYS A 6 9.16 -41.34 -7.44
CA LYS A 6 7.77 -41.17 -7.86
C LYS A 6 6.95 -40.40 -6.80
N LEU A 7 7.16 -40.70 -5.51
CA LEU A 7 6.52 -39.99 -4.42
C LEU A 7 6.96 -38.50 -4.37
N TYR A 8 8.26 -38.24 -4.56
CA TYR A 8 8.80 -36.87 -4.61
C TYR A 8 8.20 -36.06 -5.77
N LYS A 9 8.11 -36.67 -6.98
CA LYS A 9 7.46 -36.02 -8.12
C LYS A 9 5.97 -35.77 -7.90
N LEU A 10 5.27 -36.69 -7.24
CA LEU A 10 3.85 -36.55 -6.91
C LEU A 10 3.65 -35.45 -5.85
N PHE A 11 4.46 -35.42 -4.80
CA PHE A 11 4.45 -34.36 -3.78
C PHE A 11 4.79 -32.99 -4.38
N PHE A 12 5.80 -32.95 -5.27
CA PHE A 12 6.19 -31.72 -5.96
C PHE A 12 5.11 -31.22 -6.93
N SER A 13 4.42 -32.13 -7.63
CA SER A 13 3.31 -31.77 -8.53
C SER A 13 2.07 -31.36 -7.76
N ILE A 14 1.73 -32.02 -6.65
CA ILE A 14 0.62 -31.63 -5.76
C ILE A 14 0.93 -30.30 -5.08
N PHE A 15 2.15 -30.07 -4.66
CA PHE A 15 2.61 -28.78 -4.11
C PHE A 15 2.52 -27.67 -5.17
N LEU A 16 2.79 -27.97 -6.44
CA LEU A 16 2.71 -27.01 -7.54
C LEU A 16 1.25 -26.65 -7.93
N ILE A 17 0.29 -27.57 -7.72
CA ILE A 17 -1.12 -27.39 -8.09
C ILE A 17 -1.91 -26.62 -7.02
N ILE A 18 -1.53 -26.71 -5.76
CA ILE A 18 -2.22 -26.01 -4.63
C ILE A 18 -1.90 -24.50 -4.60
N VAL A 19 -0.97 -24.03 -5.45
CA VAL A 19 -0.31 -22.74 -5.30
C VAL A 19 -0.64 -21.78 -6.47
N MET A 20 -1.86 -21.79 -7.02
CA MET A 20 -2.21 -20.90 -8.13
C MET A 20 -2.88 -19.57 -7.75
N ASP A 21 -3.18 -19.33 -6.48
CA ASP A 21 -3.59 -18.00 -6.04
C ASP A 21 -2.38 -17.19 -5.57
N LYS A 22 -2.27 -15.94 -6.00
CA LYS A 22 -1.20 -15.02 -5.61
C LYS A 22 -1.28 -14.71 -4.12
N VAL A 23 -0.69 -15.56 -3.29
CA VAL A 23 -0.58 -15.31 -1.85
C VAL A 23 0.61 -14.36 -1.64
N HIS A 24 0.33 -13.16 -1.19
CA HIS A 24 1.34 -12.14 -0.94
C HIS A 24 1.81 -12.23 0.53
N GLY A 25 3.11 -12.10 0.74
CA GLY A 25 3.69 -11.91 2.08
C GLY A 25 3.39 -10.52 2.64
N GLN A 26 4.25 -10.04 3.53
CA GLN A 26 4.20 -8.66 4.01
C GLN A 26 4.35 -7.70 2.81
N SER A 27 3.44 -6.75 2.69
CA SER A 27 3.31 -5.82 1.57
C SER A 27 2.96 -4.41 2.06
N LEU A 28 2.86 -3.45 1.15
CA LEU A 28 2.35 -2.11 1.50
C LEU A 28 0.91 -2.16 2.02
N GLU A 29 0.07 -3.05 1.50
CA GLU A 29 -1.32 -3.23 1.97
C GLU A 29 -1.41 -3.84 3.37
N LYS A 30 -0.45 -4.70 3.76
CA LYS A 30 -0.33 -5.30 5.09
C LYS A 30 1.09 -5.07 5.61
N PRO A 31 1.42 -3.83 5.98
CA PRO A 31 2.81 -3.44 6.24
C PRO A 31 3.38 -4.00 7.53
N TRP A 32 2.56 -4.36 8.50
CA TRP A 32 3.02 -4.88 9.77
C TRP A 32 3.06 -6.41 9.77
N SER A 33 4.06 -6.98 10.42
CA SER A 33 4.19 -8.41 10.66
C SER A 33 4.55 -8.66 12.11
N PHE A 34 3.78 -9.53 12.76
CA PHE A 34 4.10 -10.08 14.07
C PHE A 34 4.51 -11.53 13.91
N SER A 35 5.61 -11.94 14.53
CA SER A 35 6.13 -13.31 14.44
C SER A 35 6.35 -13.95 15.79
N VAL A 36 6.07 -15.25 15.86
CA VAL A 36 6.41 -16.12 16.98
C VAL A 36 7.16 -17.33 16.42
N ASN A 37 8.38 -17.50 16.89
CA ASN A 37 9.28 -18.54 16.39
C ASN A 37 9.83 -19.38 17.57
N SER A 38 10.16 -20.63 17.31
CA SER A 38 11.08 -21.39 18.14
C SER A 38 12.50 -20.90 17.88
N ASN A 39 13.35 -20.96 18.89
CA ASN A 39 14.73 -20.51 18.84
C ASN A 39 15.66 -21.72 19.07
N ILE A 40 16.60 -21.93 18.17
CA ILE A 40 17.62 -23.00 18.27
C ILE A 40 18.98 -22.33 18.19
N ILE A 41 19.83 -22.56 19.19
CA ILE A 41 21.13 -21.95 19.31
C ILE A 41 22.20 -23.03 19.10
N ASN A 42 23.18 -22.72 18.26
CA ASN A 42 24.35 -23.57 18.04
C ASN A 42 25.62 -22.73 18.29
N LEU A 43 26.23 -22.93 19.44
CA LEU A 43 27.45 -22.22 19.86
C LEU A 43 28.63 -22.59 18.97
N GLN A 44 29.46 -21.59 18.66
CA GLN A 44 30.70 -21.75 17.89
C GLN A 44 31.89 -21.39 18.76
N GLY A 45 33.01 -22.10 18.54
CA GLY A 45 34.26 -21.88 19.23
C GLY A 45 34.86 -23.20 19.82
N GLU A 46 36.12 -23.14 20.14
CA GLU A 46 36.84 -24.32 20.68
C GLU A 46 36.35 -24.71 22.08
N ASN A 47 35.91 -23.73 22.87
CA ASN A 47 35.43 -23.89 24.25
C ASN A 47 33.88 -23.92 24.34
N ALA A 48 33.20 -24.02 23.20
CA ALA A 48 31.76 -24.05 23.18
C ALA A 48 31.20 -25.47 23.23
N ALA A 49 30.12 -25.69 23.96
CA ALA A 49 29.42 -26.96 23.97
C ALA A 49 28.78 -27.19 22.59
N LYS A 50 29.24 -28.27 21.94
CA LYS A 50 28.71 -28.62 20.59
C LYS A 50 27.29 -29.16 20.68
N GLY A 51 26.44 -28.76 19.73
CA GLY A 51 25.09 -29.28 19.58
C GLY A 51 24.04 -28.20 19.35
N LEU A 52 22.85 -28.65 19.01
CA LEU A 52 21.69 -27.81 18.86
C LEU A 52 20.99 -27.66 20.21
N ASN A 53 20.85 -26.42 20.66
CA ASN A 53 20.17 -26.09 21.90
C ASN A 53 18.78 -25.53 21.55
N PHE A 54 17.75 -26.31 21.86
CA PHE A 54 16.38 -25.88 21.68
C PHE A 54 16.01 -24.88 22.80
N GLY A 55 15.71 -23.67 22.42
CA GLY A 55 15.43 -22.57 23.33
C GLY A 55 13.96 -22.20 23.41
N GLY A 56 13.70 -21.15 24.17
CA GLY A 56 12.39 -20.56 24.32
C GLY A 56 11.90 -19.84 23.06
N PRO A 57 10.77 -19.13 23.19
CA PRO A 57 10.20 -18.42 22.07
C PRO A 57 11.06 -17.21 21.66
N ALA A 58 10.97 -16.86 20.37
CA ALA A 58 11.39 -15.58 19.85
C ALA A 58 10.16 -14.85 19.29
N ILE A 59 9.99 -13.61 19.69
CA ILE A 59 8.88 -12.76 19.30
C ILE A 59 9.43 -11.59 18.52
N GLY A 60 8.85 -11.30 17.36
CA GLY A 60 9.30 -10.22 16.49
C GLY A 60 8.13 -9.39 15.97
N ILE A 61 8.43 -8.13 15.74
CA ILE A 61 7.54 -7.22 15.02
C ILE A 61 8.36 -6.50 13.95
N SER A 62 7.79 -6.37 12.76
CA SER A 62 8.44 -5.64 11.66
C SER A 62 7.43 -4.85 10.85
N LYS A 63 7.92 -3.78 10.22
CA LYS A 63 7.14 -2.96 9.27
C LYS A 63 7.78 -3.04 7.90
N HIS A 64 6.99 -3.31 6.90
CA HIS A 64 7.36 -3.17 5.49
C HIS A 64 7.47 -1.68 5.14
N ILE A 65 8.57 -1.27 4.51
CA ILE A 65 8.85 0.14 4.20
C ILE A 65 8.72 0.40 2.70
N SER A 66 9.39 -0.39 1.88
CA SER A 66 9.31 -0.28 0.41
C SER A 66 10.01 -1.46 -0.29
N SER A 67 9.63 -1.75 -1.54
CA SER A 67 10.37 -2.64 -2.48
C SER A 67 11.02 -3.88 -1.85
N GLY A 68 10.27 -4.59 -1.00
CA GLY A 68 10.75 -5.80 -0.33
C GLY A 68 11.57 -5.55 0.94
N ILE A 69 11.75 -4.31 1.38
CA ILE A 69 12.51 -3.94 2.57
C ILE A 69 11.58 -3.84 3.78
N SER A 70 11.95 -4.50 4.89
CA SER A 70 11.26 -4.39 6.16
C SER A 70 12.26 -4.08 7.27
N LEU A 71 11.83 -3.25 8.21
CA LEU A 71 12.55 -2.96 9.45
C LEU A 71 11.80 -3.59 10.61
N GLY A 72 12.54 -4.13 11.58
CA GLY A 72 11.90 -4.77 12.71
C GLY A 72 12.78 -4.91 13.94
N THR A 73 12.15 -5.42 14.99
CA THR A 73 12.81 -5.80 16.23
C THR A 73 12.36 -7.20 16.64
N GLN A 74 13.25 -7.92 17.30
CA GLN A 74 13.02 -9.27 17.76
C GLN A 74 13.61 -9.46 19.15
N PHE A 75 12.83 -10.05 20.02
CA PHE A 75 13.29 -10.53 21.32
C PHE A 75 13.30 -12.06 21.34
N SER A 76 14.40 -12.65 21.81
CA SER A 76 14.57 -14.10 21.84
C SER A 76 14.97 -14.59 23.23
N LEU A 77 14.40 -15.71 23.61
CA LEU A 77 14.76 -16.48 24.81
C LEU A 77 15.36 -17.81 24.40
N GLY A 78 16.30 -18.32 25.17
CA GLY A 78 16.90 -19.61 24.87
C GLY A 78 17.71 -20.19 26.04
N ASN A 79 18.17 -21.38 25.81
CA ASN A 79 19.16 -22.02 26.65
C ASN A 79 20.30 -22.53 25.77
N ALA A 80 21.51 -22.55 26.29
CA ALA A 80 22.66 -23.14 25.63
C ALA A 80 23.42 -24.04 26.61
N ASN A 81 23.92 -25.18 26.12
CA ASN A 81 24.66 -26.12 26.96
C ASN A 81 25.93 -25.48 27.51
N ASN A 82 26.21 -25.74 28.76
CA ASN A 82 27.43 -25.31 29.43
C ASN A 82 28.42 -26.47 29.46
N LEU A 83 29.65 -26.27 28.97
CA LEU A 83 30.70 -27.29 28.95
C LEU A 83 31.24 -27.62 30.36
N THR A 84 31.25 -26.62 31.23
CA THR A 84 31.80 -26.76 32.59
C THR A 84 30.83 -27.42 33.55
N ASP A 85 29.53 -27.21 33.36
CA ASP A 85 28.48 -27.83 34.15
C ASP A 85 27.25 -28.16 33.25
N PRO A 86 27.15 -29.40 32.78
CA PRO A 86 26.02 -29.84 31.95
C PRO A 86 24.64 -29.73 32.63
N ASN A 87 24.60 -29.66 33.97
CA ASN A 87 23.37 -29.54 34.73
C ASN A 87 22.89 -28.07 34.86
N LEU A 88 23.77 -27.13 34.53
CA LEU A 88 23.48 -25.69 34.64
C LEU A 88 23.63 -25.00 33.26
N PRO A 89 22.65 -25.13 32.36
CA PRO A 89 22.71 -24.51 31.04
C PRO A 89 22.73 -22.99 31.14
N PHE A 90 23.42 -22.35 30.22
CA PHE A 90 23.36 -20.92 30.07
C PHE A 90 21.95 -20.48 29.64
N LYS A 91 21.37 -19.49 30.31
CA LYS A 91 20.20 -18.82 29.83
C LYS A 91 20.59 -17.76 28.79
N TYR A 92 19.92 -17.77 27.66
CA TYR A 92 20.16 -16.85 26.58
C TYR A 92 18.98 -15.87 26.43
N ASN A 93 19.33 -14.60 26.29
CA ASN A 93 18.40 -13.52 25.93
C ASN A 93 19.01 -12.68 24.82
N SER A 94 18.22 -12.26 23.86
CA SER A 94 18.63 -11.23 22.89
C SER A 94 17.52 -10.25 22.59
N LEU A 95 17.90 -9.00 22.31
CA LEU A 95 17.03 -7.96 21.78
C LEU A 95 17.73 -7.33 20.59
N ASP A 96 17.10 -7.41 19.45
CA ASP A 96 17.71 -7.14 18.15
C ASP A 96 16.86 -6.15 17.35
N GLY A 97 17.51 -5.20 16.67
CA GLY A 97 16.97 -4.47 15.54
C GLY A 97 17.48 -5.05 14.23
N PHE A 98 16.64 -5.16 13.22
CA PHE A 98 17.04 -5.78 11.95
C PHE A 98 16.43 -5.07 10.72
N VAL A 99 17.14 -5.24 9.61
CA VAL A 99 16.66 -5.00 8.26
C VAL A 99 16.50 -6.36 7.58
N LYS A 100 15.35 -6.58 6.97
CA LYS A 100 15.05 -7.76 6.16
C LYS A 100 14.77 -7.31 4.73
N VAL A 101 15.38 -7.97 3.76
CA VAL A 101 15.20 -7.70 2.33
C VAL A 101 14.71 -8.96 1.65
N ASN A 102 13.50 -8.94 1.12
CA ASN A 102 12.93 -10.01 0.32
C ASN A 102 13.54 -9.97 -1.09
N ILE A 103 14.05 -11.09 -1.55
CA ILE A 103 14.77 -11.19 -2.85
C ILE A 103 13.77 -11.38 -3.99
N LEU A 104 12.70 -12.14 -3.75
CA LEU A 104 11.67 -12.47 -4.74
C LEU A 104 10.29 -12.38 -4.09
N SER A 105 9.28 -12.06 -4.89
CA SER A 105 7.87 -12.14 -4.49
C SER A 105 7.25 -13.35 -5.20
N SER A 106 7.06 -14.43 -4.47
CA SER A 106 6.59 -15.70 -4.98
C SER A 106 5.94 -16.53 -3.85
N TYR A 107 5.56 -17.75 -4.14
CA TYR A 107 5.03 -18.75 -3.19
C TYR A 107 5.97 -19.10 -2.03
N PHE A 108 7.24 -18.93 -2.22
CA PHE A 108 8.21 -18.85 -1.13
C PHE A 108 9.05 -17.60 -1.32
N ILE A 109 9.30 -16.90 -0.24
CA ILE A 109 9.95 -15.60 -0.25
C ILE A 109 11.31 -15.74 0.43
N PRO A 110 12.39 -15.94 -0.36
CA PRO A 110 13.73 -15.90 0.19
C PRO A 110 14.08 -14.48 0.62
N HIS A 111 14.74 -14.35 1.76
CA HIS A 111 15.14 -13.05 2.27
C HIS A 111 16.53 -13.09 2.90
N ILE A 112 17.20 -11.96 2.82
CA ILE A 112 18.42 -11.66 3.57
C ILE A 112 18.01 -10.84 4.78
N ILE A 113 18.66 -11.12 5.92
CA ILE A 113 18.46 -10.35 7.14
C ILE A 113 19.83 -9.95 7.70
N ALA A 114 19.92 -8.73 8.18
CA ALA A 114 21.07 -8.24 8.91
C ALA A 114 20.61 -7.35 10.05
N GLY A 115 21.35 -7.32 11.14
CA GLY A 115 20.94 -6.53 12.28
C GLY A 115 22.03 -6.34 13.32
N TYR A 116 21.63 -5.58 14.31
CA TYR A 116 22.42 -5.24 15.47
C TYR A 116 21.55 -5.30 16.72
N GLY A 117 22.13 -5.77 17.80
CA GLY A 117 21.40 -5.86 19.06
C GLY A 117 22.31 -6.19 20.25
N PHE A 118 21.65 -6.71 21.26
CA PHE A 118 22.28 -7.09 22.51
C PHE A 118 21.96 -8.56 22.81
N SER A 119 22.97 -9.34 23.21
CA SER A 119 22.80 -10.73 23.62
C SER A 119 23.45 -10.96 24.98
N LYS A 120 22.87 -11.84 25.78
CA LYS A 120 23.39 -12.23 27.09
C LYS A 120 23.32 -13.75 27.23
N PHE A 121 24.42 -14.33 27.65
CA PHE A 121 24.48 -15.69 28.19
C PHE A 121 24.71 -15.57 29.69
N SER A 122 23.83 -16.14 30.51
CA SER A 122 23.99 -16.14 31.96
C SER A 122 23.89 -17.56 32.53
N ASP A 123 24.67 -17.83 33.58
CA ASP A 123 24.69 -19.10 34.33
C ASP A 123 23.42 -19.31 35.20
N GLY A 124 22.40 -18.50 35.03
CA GLY A 124 21.17 -18.57 35.82
C GLY A 124 21.17 -17.67 37.04
N ILE A 125 22.30 -17.05 37.39
CA ILE A 125 22.40 -16.07 38.47
C ILE A 125 22.29 -14.66 37.82
N ASP A 126 21.18 -13.97 38.05
CA ASP A 126 21.02 -12.60 37.55
C ASP A 126 21.74 -11.63 38.47
N ARG A 127 22.88 -11.12 38.03
CA ARG A 127 23.73 -10.20 38.79
C ARG A 127 23.56 -8.75 38.35
N SER A 128 22.86 -8.48 37.30
CA SER A 128 22.96 -7.21 36.59
C SER A 128 21.65 -6.45 36.37
N GLY A 129 20.54 -6.93 36.86
CA GLY A 129 19.26 -6.23 36.73
C GLY A 129 18.61 -6.32 35.35
N PHE A 130 17.95 -5.25 34.92
CA PHE A 130 17.19 -5.21 33.68
C PHE A 130 18.05 -5.38 32.43
N PHE A 131 17.52 -6.12 31.46
CA PHE A 131 18.12 -6.28 30.13
C PHE A 131 17.78 -5.05 29.23
N PRO A 132 18.74 -4.47 28.46
CA PRO A 132 20.18 -4.77 28.42
C PRO A 132 20.92 -4.19 29.63
N SER A 133 21.97 -4.87 30.08
CA SER A 133 22.75 -4.53 31.27
C SER A 133 24.26 -4.52 30.97
N THR A 134 25.10 -4.29 31.97
CA THR A 134 26.56 -4.31 31.84
C THR A 134 27.13 -5.69 31.42
N GLU A 135 26.37 -6.76 31.60
CA GLU A 135 26.75 -8.13 31.18
C GLU A 135 26.21 -8.48 29.79
N THR A 136 25.58 -7.55 29.08
CA THR A 136 25.10 -7.79 27.72
C THR A 136 26.17 -7.44 26.71
N SER A 137 26.42 -8.37 25.78
CA SER A 137 27.32 -8.16 24.66
C SER A 137 26.61 -7.54 23.48
N ARG A 138 27.30 -6.63 22.82
CA ARG A 138 26.84 -6.09 21.51
C ARG A 138 26.99 -7.17 20.45
N THR A 139 25.94 -7.35 19.67
CA THR A 139 25.87 -8.46 18.71
C THR A 139 25.53 -7.90 17.33
N PHE A 140 26.39 -8.20 16.35
CA PHE A 140 26.08 -8.07 14.93
C PHE A 140 25.63 -9.41 14.39
N PHE A 141 24.66 -9.42 13.52
CA PHE A 141 24.24 -10.66 12.89
C PHE A 141 23.83 -10.46 11.43
N GLY A 142 23.97 -11.53 10.68
CA GLY A 142 23.52 -11.61 9.31
C GLY A 142 23.10 -13.03 8.97
N GLY A 143 22.22 -13.19 8.01
CA GLY A 143 21.72 -14.50 7.64
C GLY A 143 20.72 -14.50 6.51
N LEU A 144 20.16 -15.68 6.31
CA LEU A 144 19.21 -15.99 5.26
C LEU A 144 17.96 -16.61 5.86
N GLY A 145 16.84 -16.43 5.18
CA GLY A 145 15.60 -17.10 5.56
C GLY A 145 14.65 -17.27 4.40
N PHE A 146 13.57 -17.97 4.69
CA PHE A 146 12.48 -18.24 3.77
C PHE A 146 11.16 -18.01 4.49
N SER A 147 10.25 -17.32 3.84
CA SER A 147 8.87 -17.20 4.27
C SER A 147 7.97 -17.93 3.28
N PHE A 148 7.07 -18.74 3.79
CA PHE A 148 6.10 -19.53 3.04
C PHE A 148 4.70 -19.04 3.39
N PRO A 149 4.11 -18.13 2.58
CA PRO A 149 2.74 -17.66 2.80
C PRO A 149 1.74 -18.82 2.74
N ILE A 150 0.86 -18.92 3.75
CA ILE A 150 -0.24 -19.90 3.79
C ILE A 150 -1.51 -19.24 3.27
N ASN A 151 -1.73 -17.98 3.63
CA ASN A 151 -2.81 -17.14 3.16
C ASN A 151 -2.37 -15.66 3.19
N GLU A 152 -3.27 -14.74 2.91
CA GLU A 152 -2.97 -13.29 2.85
C GLU A 152 -2.38 -12.69 4.14
N GLY A 153 -2.56 -13.32 5.29
CA GLY A 153 -2.05 -12.80 6.57
C GLY A 153 -1.03 -13.72 7.24
N LEU A 154 -1.08 -15.02 7.00
CA LEU A 154 -0.30 -16.02 7.76
C LEU A 154 0.81 -16.62 6.90
N ALA A 155 2.03 -16.70 7.45
CA ALA A 155 3.17 -17.37 6.82
C ALA A 155 3.97 -18.21 7.82
N ILE A 156 4.59 -19.28 7.30
CA ILE A 156 5.63 -20.03 8.01
C ILE A 156 6.97 -19.37 7.69
N ASN A 157 7.82 -19.22 8.70
CA ASN A 157 9.16 -18.67 8.54
C ASN A 157 10.21 -19.65 8.98
N LEU A 158 11.27 -19.76 8.18
CA LEU A 158 12.50 -20.44 8.51
C LEU A 158 13.65 -19.46 8.32
N GLN A 159 14.52 -19.30 9.31
CA GLN A 159 15.61 -18.34 9.25
C GLN A 159 16.84 -18.87 9.98
N SER A 160 18.01 -18.58 9.45
CA SER A 160 19.29 -18.87 10.07
C SER A 160 20.19 -17.66 10.03
N THR A 161 20.69 -17.24 11.17
CA THR A 161 21.60 -16.11 11.33
C THR A 161 22.87 -16.53 12.03
N TYR A 162 24.01 -16.05 11.55
CA TYR A 162 25.27 -16.08 12.29
C TYR A 162 25.37 -14.80 13.11
N ARG A 163 25.72 -14.93 14.38
CA ARG A 163 25.81 -13.87 15.36
C ARG A 163 27.21 -13.77 15.90
N ASN A 164 27.82 -12.60 15.72
CA ASN A 164 29.12 -12.28 16.25
C ASN A 164 28.98 -11.39 17.48
N MET A 165 29.52 -11.83 18.60
CA MET A 165 29.52 -11.12 19.87
C MET A 165 30.87 -10.42 20.07
N ASN A 166 30.85 -9.11 20.16
CA ASN A 166 32.07 -8.29 20.12
C ASN A 166 32.80 -8.16 21.47
N GLU A 167 32.53 -9.05 22.42
CA GLU A 167 33.10 -8.99 23.78
C GLU A 167 33.64 -10.34 24.21
N ASN A 168 34.68 -10.33 25.11
CA ASN A 168 35.50 -11.50 25.47
C ASN A 168 34.75 -12.63 26.19
N ASP A 169 33.54 -12.39 26.72
CA ASP A 169 32.72 -13.35 27.44
C ASP A 169 31.51 -13.87 26.62
N GLY A 170 31.44 -13.51 25.35
CA GLY A 170 30.37 -13.87 24.45
C GLY A 170 30.74 -15.04 23.52
N PHE A 171 29.76 -15.86 23.19
CA PHE A 171 29.95 -16.96 22.24
C PHE A 171 29.36 -16.55 20.87
N ASP A 172 30.19 -16.58 19.85
CA ASP A 172 29.70 -16.55 18.48
C ASP A 172 28.80 -17.79 18.28
N HIS A 173 27.67 -17.59 17.61
CA HIS A 173 26.71 -18.66 17.44
C HIS A 173 25.86 -18.54 16.20
N PHE A 174 25.41 -19.68 15.69
CA PHE A 174 24.28 -19.73 14.81
C PHE A 174 22.97 -19.71 15.62
N GLN A 175 22.01 -18.93 15.16
CA GLN A 175 20.67 -18.91 15.70
C GLN A 175 19.68 -19.22 14.59
N HIS A 176 18.92 -20.29 14.77
CA HIS A 176 17.93 -20.73 13.80
C HIS A 176 16.53 -20.50 14.36
N PHE A 177 15.64 -20.03 13.51
CA PHE A 177 14.26 -19.77 13.84
C PHE A 177 13.35 -20.57 12.94
N ALA A 178 12.31 -21.14 13.52
CA ALA A 178 11.20 -21.76 12.81
C ALA A 178 9.88 -21.36 13.49
N GLY A 179 8.94 -20.80 12.75
CA GLY A 179 7.69 -20.32 13.36
C GLY A 179 6.71 -19.72 12.38
N LEU A 180 5.82 -18.93 12.93
CA LEU A 180 4.72 -18.30 12.20
C LEU A 180 4.83 -16.79 12.26
N SER A 181 4.40 -16.13 11.19
CA SER A 181 4.15 -14.70 11.20
C SER A 181 2.74 -14.39 10.72
N TYR A 182 2.17 -13.33 11.28
CA TYR A 182 0.90 -12.78 10.88
C TYR A 182 1.08 -11.36 10.38
N ASN A 183 0.69 -11.12 9.12
CA ASN A 183 0.79 -9.81 8.47
C ASN A 183 -0.55 -9.08 8.59
N PHE A 184 -0.52 -7.84 9.02
CA PHE A 184 -1.70 -7.04 9.33
C PHE A 184 -1.46 -5.55 9.05
N GLY A 185 -2.54 -4.77 9.18
CA GLY A 185 -2.57 -3.35 8.90
C GLY A 185 -3.29 -3.04 7.60
N SER A 186 -3.32 -1.80 7.26
CA SER A 186 -3.77 -1.29 5.98
C SER A 186 -2.67 -0.42 5.40
N GLY A 187 -2.45 -0.53 4.10
CA GLY A 187 -1.60 0.39 3.34
C GLY A 187 -2.22 1.77 3.26
N ASP A 188 -1.42 2.70 2.83
CA ASP A 188 -1.76 4.07 2.47
C ASP A 188 -0.75 4.42 1.37
N SER A 189 -1.17 4.16 0.12
CA SER A 189 -0.26 4.10 -1.02
C SER A 189 0.19 5.48 -1.47
N ASP A 190 -0.69 6.45 -1.45
CA ASP A 190 -0.45 7.85 -1.82
C ASP A 190 -0.08 8.75 -0.64
N LYS A 191 -0.22 8.21 0.61
CA LYS A 191 0.18 8.85 1.88
C LYS A 191 -0.62 10.09 2.26
N ASP A 192 -1.88 10.10 1.92
CA ASP A 192 -2.81 11.18 2.29
C ASP A 192 -3.40 11.02 3.71
N GLY A 193 -3.17 9.85 4.32
CA GLY A 193 -3.63 9.50 5.67
C GLY A 193 -4.99 8.81 5.67
N VAL A 194 -5.52 8.43 4.52
CA VAL A 194 -6.66 7.53 4.35
C VAL A 194 -6.12 6.16 3.93
N PRO A 195 -6.38 5.09 4.68
CA PRO A 195 -5.90 3.78 4.29
C PRO A 195 -6.56 3.28 2.99
N ASP A 196 -5.79 2.61 2.09
CA ASP A 196 -6.24 2.10 0.78
C ASP A 196 -7.61 1.40 0.80
N LYS A 197 -7.93 0.68 1.89
CA LYS A 197 -9.22 -0.02 2.06
C LYS A 197 -10.41 0.91 2.28
N LYS A 198 -10.16 2.15 2.69
CA LYS A 198 -11.18 3.18 2.97
C LYS A 198 -11.09 4.33 2.00
N ASP A 199 -10.06 4.31 1.18
CA ASP A 199 -9.74 5.31 0.20
C ASP A 199 -10.50 5.03 -1.10
N LYS A 200 -11.18 6.03 -1.61
CA LYS A 200 -11.86 5.98 -2.89
C LYS A 200 -10.90 6.22 -4.07
N CYS A 201 -9.75 6.84 -3.78
CA CYS A 201 -8.70 7.19 -4.74
C CYS A 201 -7.30 6.73 -4.26
N PRO A 202 -7.05 5.42 -4.03
CA PRO A 202 -5.89 4.91 -3.27
C PRO A 202 -4.52 5.22 -3.86
N ASP A 203 -4.44 5.69 -5.09
CA ASP A 203 -3.21 6.00 -5.80
C ASP A 203 -2.99 7.51 -6.02
N VAL A 204 -3.96 8.35 -5.57
CA VAL A 204 -3.96 9.80 -5.79
C VAL A 204 -4.34 10.52 -4.50
N SER A 205 -3.34 11.14 -3.88
CA SER A 205 -3.49 11.83 -2.60
C SER A 205 -4.58 12.89 -2.62
N GLY A 206 -5.50 12.82 -1.66
CA GLY A 206 -6.62 13.71 -1.55
C GLY A 206 -6.99 14.09 -0.11
N LEU A 207 -8.22 14.53 0.09
CA LEU A 207 -8.70 15.00 1.38
C LEU A 207 -9.49 13.90 2.11
N LYS A 208 -9.29 13.79 3.41
CA LYS A 208 -10.00 12.82 4.25
C LYS A 208 -11.51 12.99 4.23
N GLU A 209 -11.98 14.21 4.12
CA GLU A 209 -13.40 14.56 4.04
C GLU A 209 -14.07 14.04 2.76
N TYR A 210 -13.29 13.88 1.68
CA TYR A 210 -13.74 13.30 0.41
C TYR A 210 -13.35 11.82 0.27
N GLY A 211 -12.89 11.21 1.37
CA GLY A 211 -12.54 9.79 1.40
C GLY A 211 -11.27 9.48 0.62
N GLY A 212 -10.28 10.39 0.63
CA GLY A 212 -8.99 10.23 -0.01
C GLY A 212 -8.92 10.71 -1.46
N CYS A 213 -10.01 11.27 -2.00
CA CYS A 213 -9.98 11.83 -3.34
C CYS A 213 -9.62 13.32 -3.34
N PRO A 214 -8.92 13.81 -4.38
CA PRO A 214 -8.68 15.22 -4.57
C PRO A 214 -9.97 15.95 -5.01
N ASP A 215 -10.03 17.23 -4.71
CA ASP A 215 -10.94 18.24 -5.18
C ASP A 215 -10.05 19.45 -5.52
N THR A 216 -9.70 19.54 -6.81
CA THR A 216 -8.60 20.41 -7.23
C THR A 216 -8.98 21.89 -7.22
N ASP A 217 -10.24 22.22 -7.54
CA ASP A 217 -10.72 23.59 -7.62
C ASP A 217 -11.50 24.04 -6.37
N GLY A 218 -11.88 23.09 -5.49
CA GLY A 218 -12.46 23.37 -4.18
C GLY A 218 -13.97 23.65 -4.22
N ASP A 219 -14.69 23.15 -5.21
CA ASP A 219 -16.15 23.32 -5.32
C ASP A 219 -16.96 22.25 -4.55
N SER A 220 -16.28 21.32 -3.90
CA SER A 220 -16.82 20.20 -3.12
C SER A 220 -17.25 18.99 -3.95
N ILE A 221 -16.85 18.92 -5.20
CA ILE A 221 -16.97 17.74 -6.05
C ILE A 221 -15.57 17.20 -6.28
N ILE A 222 -15.40 15.89 -6.09
CA ILE A 222 -14.09 15.27 -6.29
C ILE A 222 -13.76 15.21 -7.79
N ASP A 223 -12.49 15.42 -8.15
CA ASP A 223 -12.00 15.44 -9.54
C ASP A 223 -12.53 14.30 -10.41
N LYS A 224 -12.74 13.11 -9.80
CA LYS A 224 -13.24 11.92 -10.49
C LYS A 224 -14.71 12.02 -10.91
N GLU A 225 -15.51 12.80 -10.19
CA GLU A 225 -16.95 12.98 -10.37
C GLU A 225 -17.25 14.33 -11.03
N ASP A 226 -16.23 15.20 -11.09
CA ASP A 226 -16.27 16.52 -11.66
C ASP A 226 -15.98 16.49 -13.18
N LYS A 227 -16.84 17.13 -13.97
CA LYS A 227 -16.61 17.32 -15.40
C LYS A 227 -15.63 18.45 -15.70
N CYS A 228 -15.47 19.40 -14.75
CA CYS A 228 -14.63 20.59 -14.88
C CYS A 228 -13.62 20.73 -13.73
N PRO A 229 -12.75 19.75 -13.46
CA PRO A 229 -12.00 19.61 -12.19
C PRO A 229 -10.97 20.73 -11.90
N GLU A 230 -10.79 21.67 -12.80
CA GLU A 230 -9.87 22.81 -12.64
C GLU A 230 -10.61 24.16 -12.50
N ILE A 231 -11.95 24.16 -12.61
CA ILE A 231 -12.77 25.39 -12.62
C ILE A 231 -13.98 25.21 -11.71
N PRO A 232 -14.02 25.87 -10.54
CA PRO A 232 -15.11 25.70 -9.59
C PRO A 232 -16.47 25.95 -10.22
N GLY A 233 -17.40 25.00 -10.02
CA GLY A 233 -18.74 25.07 -10.59
C GLY A 233 -19.85 24.72 -9.61
N ILE A 234 -20.94 24.20 -10.12
CA ILE A 234 -22.14 23.88 -9.33
C ILE A 234 -22.48 22.39 -9.45
N ILE A 235 -23.02 21.83 -8.37
CA ILE A 235 -23.37 20.41 -8.26
C ILE A 235 -24.37 19.99 -9.35
N GLU A 236 -25.33 20.85 -9.65
CA GLU A 236 -26.38 20.61 -10.65
C GLU A 236 -25.82 20.40 -12.05
N LEU A 237 -24.65 20.97 -12.36
CA LEU A 237 -23.96 20.86 -13.65
C LEU A 237 -22.68 20.01 -13.55
N ASN A 238 -22.61 19.13 -12.52
CA ASN A 238 -21.50 18.19 -12.28
C ASN A 238 -20.14 18.91 -12.20
N GLY A 239 -20.05 20.01 -11.47
CA GLY A 239 -18.82 20.75 -11.22
C GLY A 239 -18.46 21.76 -12.30
N CYS A 240 -19.28 21.96 -13.32
CA CYS A 240 -19.02 22.99 -14.29
C CYS A 240 -19.71 24.31 -13.93
N LYS A 241 -19.04 25.41 -14.31
CA LYS A 241 -19.55 26.75 -14.16
C LYS A 241 -20.68 27.01 -15.16
N ASP A 242 -21.64 27.87 -14.76
CA ASP A 242 -22.69 28.44 -15.56
C ASP A 242 -22.62 29.97 -15.35
N SER A 243 -22.09 30.66 -16.34
CA SER A 243 -21.74 32.09 -16.19
C SER A 243 -22.93 33.01 -16.27
N ASP A 244 -23.97 32.70 -17.05
CA ASP A 244 -25.16 33.51 -17.27
C ASP A 244 -26.43 32.97 -16.56
N ASN A 245 -26.30 31.77 -15.94
CA ASN A 245 -27.33 31.10 -15.15
C ASN A 245 -28.56 30.68 -15.96
N ASP A 246 -28.38 30.21 -17.17
CA ASP A 246 -29.46 29.65 -17.98
C ASP A 246 -29.71 28.15 -17.79
N GLY A 247 -28.80 27.47 -17.03
CA GLY A 247 -28.87 26.05 -16.72
C GLY A 247 -28.06 25.17 -17.65
N ILE A 248 -27.25 25.74 -18.54
CA ILE A 248 -26.28 25.07 -19.38
C ILE A 248 -24.89 25.41 -18.88
N SER A 249 -23.99 24.43 -18.83
CA SER A 249 -22.63 24.71 -18.40
C SER A 249 -21.82 25.46 -19.47
N ASP A 250 -20.94 26.39 -19.07
CA ASP A 250 -20.07 27.11 -20.00
C ASP A 250 -19.42 26.25 -21.10
N PRO A 251 -18.91 25.02 -20.81
CA PRO A 251 -18.37 24.15 -21.85
C PRO A 251 -19.39 23.55 -22.82
N GLU A 252 -20.66 23.46 -22.42
CA GLU A 252 -21.76 22.90 -23.23
C GLU A 252 -22.64 24.01 -23.87
N ASP A 253 -22.39 25.25 -23.47
CA ASP A 253 -23.11 26.43 -23.92
C ASP A 253 -22.44 27.09 -25.14
N THR A 254 -23.23 27.45 -26.13
CA THR A 254 -22.75 28.15 -27.31
C THR A 254 -22.57 29.66 -27.03
N CYS A 255 -23.33 30.19 -26.08
CA CYS A 255 -23.33 31.61 -25.69
C CYS A 255 -23.10 31.78 -24.18
N PRO A 256 -21.95 31.38 -23.59
CA PRO A 256 -21.75 31.25 -22.16
C PRO A 256 -21.86 32.52 -21.30
N GLU A 257 -22.05 33.69 -21.91
CA GLU A 257 -22.14 34.98 -21.24
C GLU A 257 -23.53 35.60 -21.44
N GLU A 258 -24.43 34.96 -22.21
CA GLU A 258 -25.74 35.52 -22.61
C GLU A 258 -26.81 34.43 -22.52
N ALA A 259 -27.61 34.46 -21.44
CA ALA A 259 -28.59 33.45 -21.12
C ALA A 259 -29.61 33.23 -22.26
N GLY A 260 -29.78 31.98 -22.64
CA GLY A 260 -30.72 31.58 -23.69
C GLY A 260 -31.49 30.30 -23.39
N ALA A 261 -32.15 29.78 -24.40
CA ALA A 261 -32.96 28.58 -24.26
C ALA A 261 -32.12 27.30 -24.52
N ILE A 262 -32.48 26.23 -23.83
CA ILE A 262 -31.80 24.91 -24.01
C ILE A 262 -31.94 24.44 -25.47
N GLU A 263 -33.08 24.72 -26.09
CA GLU A 263 -33.36 24.37 -27.49
C GLU A 263 -32.45 25.13 -28.49
N MET A 264 -31.87 26.28 -28.04
CA MET A 264 -30.92 27.11 -28.80
C MET A 264 -29.47 26.91 -28.33
N ASN A 265 -29.20 25.82 -27.59
CA ASN A 265 -27.90 25.56 -26.99
C ASN A 265 -27.33 26.71 -26.17
N GLY A 266 -28.17 27.37 -25.36
CA GLY A 266 -27.81 28.47 -24.49
C GLY A 266 -27.77 29.85 -25.16
N CYS A 267 -28.10 29.96 -26.42
CA CYS A 267 -28.12 31.27 -27.07
C CYS A 267 -29.51 31.94 -27.00
N PRO A 268 -29.57 33.28 -26.85
CA PRO A 268 -30.82 34.01 -26.90
C PRO A 268 -31.43 34.02 -28.30
N ASP A 269 -32.77 34.17 -28.33
CA ASP A 269 -33.58 34.43 -29.52
C ASP A 269 -34.45 35.67 -29.19
N SER A 270 -33.99 36.83 -29.64
CA SER A 270 -34.55 38.12 -29.22
C SER A 270 -35.92 38.44 -29.79
N ASP A 271 -36.26 37.94 -30.95
CA ASP A 271 -37.56 38.17 -31.59
C ASP A 271 -38.51 36.98 -31.60
N GLY A 272 -38.01 35.79 -31.19
CA GLY A 272 -38.81 34.58 -30.99
C GLY A 272 -39.17 33.85 -32.28
N ASP A 273 -38.32 33.92 -33.28
CA ASP A 273 -38.54 33.23 -34.55
C ASP A 273 -37.95 31.82 -34.62
N ASN A 274 -37.34 31.38 -33.51
CA ASN A 274 -36.62 30.12 -33.31
C ASN A 274 -35.30 30.02 -34.08
N ILE A 275 -34.66 31.14 -34.32
CA ILE A 275 -33.28 31.24 -34.77
C ILE A 275 -32.52 32.01 -33.70
N SER A 276 -31.38 31.47 -33.26
CA SER A 276 -30.58 32.14 -32.24
C SER A 276 -30.00 33.46 -32.78
N ASP A 277 -29.84 34.46 -31.92
CA ASP A 277 -29.31 35.78 -32.27
C ASP A 277 -27.96 35.72 -33.00
N ILE A 278 -27.17 34.69 -32.78
CA ILE A 278 -25.87 34.48 -33.45
C ILE A 278 -26.01 33.93 -34.88
N GLU A 279 -27.14 33.33 -35.21
CA GLU A 279 -27.45 32.78 -36.54
C GLU A 279 -28.44 33.68 -37.31
N ASP A 280 -29.04 34.65 -36.64
CA ASP A 280 -30.04 35.55 -37.18
C ASP A 280 -29.41 36.83 -37.74
N GLU A 281 -29.63 37.12 -39.01
CA GLU A 281 -29.22 38.39 -39.65
C GLU A 281 -30.15 39.58 -39.28
N CYS A 282 -31.34 39.29 -38.73
CA CYS A 282 -32.32 40.33 -38.37
C CYS A 282 -32.84 40.17 -36.92
N ILE A 283 -32.00 40.09 -35.95
CA ILE A 283 -32.17 39.77 -34.53
C ILE A 283 -33.43 40.29 -33.83
N ASN A 284 -34.06 41.34 -34.36
CA ASN A 284 -35.23 42.00 -33.78
C ASN A 284 -36.45 41.97 -34.72
N GLN A 285 -36.43 41.17 -35.76
CA GLN A 285 -37.49 41.09 -36.74
C GLN A 285 -37.75 39.66 -37.19
N VAL A 286 -38.82 39.09 -36.68
CA VAL A 286 -39.24 37.72 -36.97
C VAL A 286 -39.20 37.40 -38.46
N GLY A 287 -38.45 36.36 -38.83
CA GLY A 287 -38.35 35.92 -40.21
C GLY A 287 -38.11 34.41 -40.33
N PRO A 288 -38.21 33.86 -41.52
CA PRO A 288 -38.03 32.42 -41.71
C PRO A 288 -36.54 32.02 -41.80
N ILE A 289 -36.22 30.79 -41.42
CA ILE A 289 -34.86 30.22 -41.46
C ILE A 289 -34.27 30.23 -42.89
N GLU A 290 -35.11 30.10 -43.90
CA GLU A 290 -34.71 30.14 -45.31
C GLU A 290 -34.19 31.52 -45.72
N ASN A 291 -34.55 32.58 -44.98
CA ASN A 291 -34.06 33.94 -45.18
C ASN A 291 -33.20 34.42 -44.00
N LYS A 292 -32.64 33.46 -43.25
CA LYS A 292 -31.70 33.69 -42.13
C LYS A 292 -32.31 34.66 -41.09
N GLY A 293 -33.54 34.44 -40.68
CA GLY A 293 -34.23 35.21 -39.67
C GLY A 293 -34.77 36.57 -40.16
N CYS A 294 -34.54 36.95 -41.38
CA CYS A 294 -35.10 38.21 -41.91
C CYS A 294 -36.48 38.03 -42.55
N PRO A 295 -37.39 38.96 -42.38
CA PRO A 295 -38.65 38.96 -43.15
C PRO A 295 -38.37 39.07 -44.65
N TRP A 296 -39.19 38.43 -45.48
CA TRP A 296 -39.08 38.61 -46.92
C TRP A 296 -39.42 40.08 -47.29
N PRO A 297 -38.68 40.66 -48.24
CA PRO A 297 -38.97 41.97 -48.68
C PRO A 297 -40.41 42.09 -49.26
N ASP A 298 -41.01 43.24 -49.11
CA ASP A 298 -42.27 43.70 -49.79
C ASP A 298 -41.88 44.85 -50.67
N SER A 299 -41.51 44.59 -51.91
CA SER A 299 -40.88 45.57 -52.80
C SER A 299 -41.90 46.55 -53.40
N ASP A 300 -43.17 46.19 -53.46
CA ASP A 300 -44.25 47.06 -54.03
C ASP A 300 -45.15 47.69 -52.94
N GLY A 301 -44.97 47.34 -51.66
CA GLY A 301 -45.60 47.87 -50.51
C GLY A 301 -47.09 47.49 -50.38
N ASP A 302 -47.50 46.36 -50.92
CA ASP A 302 -48.90 45.94 -50.89
C ASP A 302 -49.26 45.11 -49.63
N GLY A 303 -48.29 44.84 -48.75
CA GLY A 303 -48.41 44.08 -47.52
C GLY A 303 -48.30 42.57 -47.72
N ILE A 304 -47.87 42.12 -48.87
CA ILE A 304 -47.56 40.72 -49.19
C ILE A 304 -46.08 40.59 -49.52
N ASN A 305 -45.37 39.79 -48.77
CA ASN A 305 -43.94 39.59 -49.00
C ASN A 305 -43.68 38.95 -50.37
N ASP A 306 -42.55 39.28 -51.00
CA ASP A 306 -42.16 38.90 -52.37
C ASP A 306 -41.95 37.37 -52.59
N LYS A 307 -42.19 36.52 -51.60
CA LYS A 307 -42.10 35.08 -51.74
C LYS A 307 -43.41 34.37 -51.59
#